data_fe147c9ef24e95bbe83de3619aae4e35
#
_entry.id   fe147c9ef24e95bbe83de3619aae4e35
#
_cell.length_a   1.000
_cell.length_b   1.000
_cell.length_c   1.000
_cell.angle_alpha   90.00
_cell.angle_beta   90.00
_cell.angle_gamma   90.00
#
_symmetry.space_group_name_H-M   'P 1'
#
loop_
_entity.id
_entity.type
_entity.pdbx_description
1 polymer ?
#
loop_
_entity_poly.entity_id
_entity_poly.type
_entity_poly.pdbx_seq_one_letter_code
_entity_poly.pdbx_strand_id
1 'polypeptide(L)'
;MNLWILTEERPKKKVLETMLSEFAKDKKIGAFGSKLQILPILKNGEFNFTYEVIGFRCNIVDKIYIKIVSGYSSFVDFLVFHQEKEPTQKDTPLYIIEETKTDDKESRNTGVYQRCSKFVLIEKYYPNVKKIMLYNLQVEQKEKPTKTSIFGTRLLLTLGVEILGKKLDKNIFKPFTSVEELIKVKSEMKKPNKTNVPILINKKCLRITVSGRLFKSNGLSYDPNIGALSIISAVLRKLGWNRNITITHHGLKQKHLTPGNKFISIANDLGINIDGLKVPKSKENKLYWKYDKGSEKLGTI
;
A
#
# COMPACT_ATOMS: atom_id res chain seq x y z
N MET A 1 16.96 6.84 -20.79
CA MET A 1 16.28 5.67 -20.13
C MET A 1 14.79 5.84 -20.24
N ASN A 2 14.04 4.71 -20.24
CA ASN A 2 12.59 4.74 -20.28
C ASN A 2 11.98 4.73 -18.88
N LEU A 3 10.77 5.27 -18.75
CA LEU A 3 9.97 5.15 -17.53
C LEU A 3 8.87 4.11 -17.76
N TRP A 4 8.86 3.04 -16.97
CA TRP A 4 7.89 1.97 -17.04
C TRP A 4 6.93 2.03 -15.87
N ILE A 5 5.63 1.99 -16.14
CA ILE A 5 4.57 1.95 -15.13
C ILE A 5 3.82 0.63 -15.30
N LEU A 6 4.01 -0.31 -14.38
CA LEU A 6 3.30 -1.58 -14.34
C LEU A 6 2.06 -1.43 -13.45
N THR A 7 0.91 -1.88 -13.93
CA THR A 7 -0.39 -1.74 -13.26
C THR A 7 -1.37 -2.81 -13.73
N GLU A 8 -2.41 -3.11 -12.92
CA GLU A 8 -3.47 -4.03 -13.33
C GLU A 8 -4.54 -3.38 -14.21
N GLU A 9 -4.64 -2.06 -14.20
CA GLU A 9 -5.59 -1.29 -15.01
C GLU A 9 -4.97 0.01 -15.52
N ARG A 10 -5.45 0.51 -16.64
CA ARG A 10 -4.97 1.79 -17.19
C ARG A 10 -5.25 2.94 -16.23
N PRO A 11 -4.23 3.70 -15.80
CA PRO A 11 -4.42 4.80 -14.86
C PRO A 11 -5.26 5.92 -15.47
N LYS A 12 -6.06 6.56 -14.64
CA LYS A 12 -6.72 7.80 -15.02
C LYS A 12 -5.67 8.89 -15.27
N LYS A 13 -5.95 9.78 -16.22
CA LYS A 13 -5.05 10.85 -16.63
C LYS A 13 -4.51 11.66 -15.44
N LYS A 14 -5.37 12.09 -14.53
CA LYS A 14 -4.98 12.86 -13.34
C LYS A 14 -4.05 12.09 -12.39
N VAL A 15 -4.22 10.78 -12.26
CA VAL A 15 -3.33 9.91 -11.48
C VAL A 15 -1.95 9.86 -12.14
N LEU A 16 -1.92 9.65 -13.45
CA LEU A 16 -0.69 9.65 -14.24
C LEU A 16 0.04 10.99 -14.13
N GLU A 17 -0.66 12.10 -14.30
CA GLU A 17 -0.09 13.45 -14.15
C GLU A 17 0.55 13.64 -12.77
N THR A 18 -0.08 13.16 -11.70
CA THR A 18 0.45 13.25 -10.34
C THR A 18 1.71 12.41 -10.17
N MET A 19 1.74 11.18 -10.70
CA MET A 19 2.92 10.32 -10.66
C MET A 19 4.10 10.93 -11.42
N LEU A 20 3.86 11.47 -12.62
CA LEU A 20 4.89 12.10 -13.44
C LEU A 20 5.40 13.41 -12.82
N SER A 21 4.52 14.19 -12.20
CA SER A 21 4.90 15.40 -11.46
C SER A 21 5.78 15.06 -10.25
N GLU A 22 5.48 13.98 -9.53
CA GLU A 22 6.31 13.54 -8.41
C GLU A 22 7.67 13.03 -8.89
N PHE A 23 7.71 12.29 -10.00
CA PHE A 23 8.96 11.88 -10.63
C PHE A 23 9.83 13.08 -11.02
N ALA A 24 9.24 14.08 -11.66
CA ALA A 24 9.96 15.29 -12.06
C ALA A 24 10.52 16.05 -10.84
N LYS A 25 9.73 16.17 -9.79
CA LYS A 25 10.14 16.80 -8.52
C LYS A 25 11.31 16.05 -7.87
N ASP A 26 11.24 14.72 -7.77
CA ASP A 26 12.31 13.90 -7.18
C ASP A 26 13.60 13.98 -7.96
N LYS A 27 13.52 14.05 -9.26
CA LYS A 27 14.68 14.17 -10.16
C LYS A 27 15.17 15.62 -10.31
N LYS A 28 14.50 16.60 -9.69
CA LYS A 28 14.79 18.04 -9.78
C LYS A 28 14.84 18.53 -11.22
N ILE A 29 13.97 18.05 -12.05
CA ILE A 29 13.86 18.40 -13.47
C ILE A 29 12.59 19.24 -13.71
N GLY A 30 12.73 20.23 -14.56
CA GLY A 30 11.58 20.95 -15.10
C GLY A 30 10.80 20.02 -16.00
N ALA A 31 9.61 19.59 -15.58
CA ALA A 31 8.71 18.83 -16.43
C ALA A 31 7.88 19.81 -17.26
N PHE A 32 7.97 19.69 -18.56
CA PHE A 32 7.10 20.41 -19.50
C PHE A 32 5.99 19.44 -19.93
N GLY A 33 4.82 19.55 -19.31
CA GLY A 33 3.64 18.78 -19.68
C GLY A 33 2.83 19.57 -20.71
N SER A 34 2.71 19.07 -21.91
CA SER A 34 1.57 19.33 -22.76
C SER A 34 0.44 18.36 -22.38
N LYS A 35 -0.67 18.43 -23.06
CA LYS A 35 -1.81 17.52 -22.83
C LYS A 35 -1.38 16.06 -22.97
N LEU A 36 -1.33 15.29 -21.86
CA LEU A 36 -0.98 13.87 -21.89
C LEU A 36 -1.96 13.06 -22.73
N GLN A 37 -1.42 12.15 -23.50
CA GLN A 37 -2.19 11.13 -24.23
C GLN A 37 -1.60 9.76 -23.95
N ILE A 38 -2.46 8.74 -23.92
CA ILE A 38 -2.08 7.34 -23.68
C ILE A 38 -2.48 6.58 -24.95
N LEU A 39 -1.47 6.14 -25.71
CA LEU A 39 -1.64 5.49 -27.01
C LEU A 39 -1.26 4.01 -26.93
N PRO A 40 -2.08 3.09 -27.46
CA PRO A 40 -1.73 1.68 -27.53
C PRO A 40 -0.53 1.47 -28.46
N ILE A 41 0.35 0.54 -28.12
CA ILE A 41 1.47 0.12 -28.95
C ILE A 41 1.14 -1.23 -29.55
N LEU A 42 1.20 -1.33 -30.87
CA LEU A 42 1.17 -2.60 -31.58
C LEU A 42 2.61 -3.08 -31.84
N LYS A 43 2.90 -4.32 -31.49
CA LYS A 43 4.16 -4.97 -31.81
C LYS A 43 3.89 -6.11 -32.78
N ASN A 44 4.44 -6.03 -33.99
CA ASN A 44 4.17 -6.99 -35.07
C ASN A 44 2.67 -7.13 -35.40
N GLY A 45 1.90 -6.04 -35.31
CA GLY A 45 0.45 -6.05 -35.53
C GLY A 45 -0.38 -6.52 -34.33
N GLU A 46 0.23 -7.00 -33.26
CA GLU A 46 -0.46 -7.47 -32.06
C GLU A 46 -0.39 -6.45 -30.92
N PHE A 47 -1.50 -6.26 -30.20
CA PHE A 47 -1.57 -5.47 -28.99
C PHE A 47 -1.19 -6.33 -27.77
N ASN A 48 -0.10 -5.99 -27.11
CA ASN A 48 0.40 -6.73 -25.93
C ASN A 48 0.19 -5.95 -24.63
N PHE A 49 -0.90 -5.19 -24.53
CA PHE A 49 -1.29 -4.40 -23.36
C PHE A 49 -0.22 -3.41 -22.89
N THR A 50 0.51 -2.85 -23.86
CA THR A 50 1.48 -1.78 -23.64
C THR A 50 1.01 -0.50 -24.30
N TYR A 51 1.11 0.59 -23.54
CA TYR A 51 0.76 1.93 -24.02
C TYR A 51 1.98 2.83 -23.92
N GLU A 52 2.13 3.76 -24.85
CA GLU A 52 3.07 4.87 -24.76
C GLU A 52 2.34 6.12 -24.27
N VAL A 53 2.96 6.83 -23.33
CA VAL A 53 2.46 8.12 -22.85
C VAL A 53 3.22 9.21 -23.57
N ILE A 54 2.50 10.04 -24.31
CA ILE A 54 3.04 11.21 -24.99
C ILE A 54 2.56 12.50 -24.32
N GLY A 55 3.30 13.60 -24.56
CA GLY A 55 2.97 14.90 -23.99
C GLY A 55 3.68 15.22 -22.66
N PHE A 56 4.52 14.32 -22.15
CA PHE A 56 5.48 14.61 -21.08
C PHE A 56 6.88 14.59 -21.65
N ARG A 57 7.67 15.62 -21.38
CA ARG A 57 9.06 15.71 -21.85
C ARG A 57 9.98 16.02 -20.69
N CYS A 58 11.03 15.24 -20.57
CA CYS A 58 12.12 15.53 -19.66
C CYS A 58 13.42 14.94 -20.24
N ASN A 59 14.55 15.56 -19.92
CA ASN A 59 15.85 15.21 -20.50
C ASN A 59 16.43 13.86 -20.05
N ILE A 60 15.86 13.21 -19.07
CA ILE A 60 16.33 11.93 -18.54
C ILE A 60 15.41 10.75 -18.89
N VAL A 61 14.28 11.02 -19.55
CA VAL A 61 13.31 9.99 -19.96
C VAL A 61 13.10 10.07 -21.47
N ASP A 62 13.44 9.00 -22.17
CA ASP A 62 13.26 8.91 -23.62
C ASP A 62 11.80 8.63 -23.95
N LYS A 63 11.22 7.62 -23.29
CA LYS A 63 9.83 7.20 -23.45
C LYS A 63 9.19 6.79 -22.14
N ILE A 64 7.88 6.93 -22.06
CA ILE A 64 7.08 6.49 -20.93
C ILE A 64 6.13 5.40 -21.38
N TYR A 65 6.20 4.25 -20.72
CA TYR A 65 5.36 3.11 -21.02
C TYR A 65 4.46 2.76 -19.84
N ILE A 66 3.20 2.44 -20.15
CA ILE A 66 2.29 1.78 -19.22
C ILE A 66 2.14 0.34 -19.70
N LYS A 67 2.42 -0.61 -18.82
CA LYS A 67 2.25 -2.04 -19.10
C LYS A 67 1.20 -2.62 -18.15
N ILE A 68 0.15 -3.19 -18.75
CA ILE A 68 -0.86 -3.91 -17.98
C ILE A 68 -0.32 -5.29 -17.61
N VAL A 69 -0.46 -5.65 -16.35
CA VAL A 69 0.01 -6.92 -15.79
C VAL A 69 -1.07 -7.53 -14.92
N SER A 70 -1.05 -8.84 -14.73
CA SER A 70 -1.85 -9.51 -13.71
C SER A 70 -1.05 -9.62 -12.42
N GLY A 71 -1.51 -8.92 -11.38
CA GLY A 71 -0.89 -8.96 -10.07
C GLY A 71 -1.40 -10.11 -9.20
N TYR A 72 -0.56 -10.58 -8.30
CA TYR A 72 -0.96 -11.47 -7.22
C TYR A 72 -1.48 -10.67 -6.02
N SER A 73 -1.91 -11.35 -4.97
CA SER A 73 -2.53 -10.70 -3.78
C SER A 73 -1.63 -9.66 -3.08
N SER A 74 -0.32 -9.74 -3.29
CA SER A 74 0.67 -8.80 -2.78
C SER A 74 0.98 -7.65 -3.75
N PHE A 75 0.49 -7.69 -4.99
CA PHE A 75 0.75 -6.65 -5.98
C PHE A 75 0.10 -5.32 -5.56
N VAL A 76 0.77 -4.23 -5.93
CA VAL A 76 0.34 -2.84 -5.66
C VAL A 76 -0.38 -2.26 -6.87
N ASP A 77 -1.00 -1.10 -6.73
CA ASP A 77 -1.70 -0.49 -7.85
C ASP A 77 -0.73 -0.06 -8.96
N PHE A 78 0.48 0.44 -8.60
CA PHE A 78 1.50 0.81 -9.59
C PHE A 78 2.91 0.47 -9.10
N LEU A 79 3.73 -0.09 -10.00
CA LEU A 79 5.18 -0.16 -9.88
C LEU A 79 5.81 0.72 -10.94
N VAL A 80 6.72 1.60 -10.57
CA VAL A 80 7.40 2.51 -11.49
C VAL A 80 8.87 2.16 -11.55
N PHE A 81 9.39 1.96 -12.76
CA PHE A 81 10.80 1.67 -13.01
C PHE A 81 11.40 2.71 -13.94
N HIS A 82 12.67 3.02 -13.76
CA HIS A 82 13.40 3.94 -14.62
C HIS A 82 14.61 3.20 -15.21
N GLN A 83 14.42 2.56 -16.36
CA GLN A 83 15.38 1.67 -17.01
C GLN A 83 15.10 1.52 -18.51
N GLU A 84 16.09 1.05 -19.28
CA GLU A 84 15.97 0.88 -20.72
C GLU A 84 14.97 -0.19 -21.13
N LYS A 85 15.11 -1.38 -20.54
CA LYS A 85 14.35 -2.57 -20.92
C LYS A 85 13.06 -2.69 -20.11
N GLU A 86 12.11 -3.44 -20.66
CA GLU A 86 10.89 -3.83 -19.97
C GLU A 86 11.23 -4.54 -18.63
N PRO A 87 10.61 -4.12 -17.50
CA PRO A 87 10.96 -4.65 -16.18
C PRO A 87 10.64 -6.13 -16.02
N THR A 88 11.46 -6.80 -15.22
CA THR A 88 11.29 -8.20 -14.83
C THR A 88 11.09 -8.31 -13.32
N GLN A 89 10.77 -9.51 -12.83
CA GLN A 89 10.66 -9.81 -11.38
C GLN A 89 11.98 -9.60 -10.61
N LYS A 90 13.10 -9.46 -11.31
CA LYS A 90 14.43 -9.26 -10.70
C LYS A 90 14.78 -7.78 -10.51
N ASP A 91 14.08 -6.91 -11.22
CA ASP A 91 14.36 -5.48 -11.19
C ASP A 91 13.77 -4.82 -9.94
N THR A 92 14.42 -3.77 -9.48
CA THR A 92 13.97 -2.98 -8.33
C THR A 92 13.19 -1.78 -8.82
N PRO A 93 11.93 -1.59 -8.40
CA PRO A 93 11.16 -0.42 -8.77
C PRO A 93 11.74 0.85 -8.16
N LEU A 94 11.57 1.97 -8.84
CA LEU A 94 11.86 3.30 -8.31
C LEU A 94 10.78 3.74 -7.30
N TYR A 95 9.51 3.51 -7.65
CA TYR A 95 8.36 3.79 -6.79
C TYR A 95 7.43 2.60 -6.67
N ILE A 96 6.83 2.48 -5.50
CA ILE A 96 5.73 1.56 -5.23
C ILE A 96 4.56 2.39 -4.74
N ILE A 97 3.44 2.32 -5.46
CA ILE A 97 2.32 3.23 -5.28
C ILE A 97 1.02 2.45 -5.06
N GLU A 98 0.29 2.82 -4.01
CA GLU A 98 -1.10 2.41 -3.76
C GLU A 98 -2.02 3.61 -3.93
N GLU A 99 -3.14 3.43 -4.60
CA GLU A 99 -4.17 4.44 -4.77
C GLU A 99 -5.39 4.12 -3.90
N THR A 100 -5.89 5.10 -3.14
CA THR A 100 -7.21 4.99 -2.53
C THR A 100 -8.23 5.77 -3.35
N LYS A 101 -9.26 5.08 -3.81
CA LYS A 101 -10.38 5.65 -4.59
C LYS A 101 -11.52 6.13 -3.71
N THR A 102 -11.45 5.87 -2.40
CA THR A 102 -12.51 6.20 -1.44
C THR A 102 -12.17 7.43 -0.63
N ASP A 103 -13.16 8.26 -0.35
CA ASP A 103 -13.03 9.37 0.58
C ASP A 103 -13.00 8.89 2.04
N ASP A 104 -12.76 9.83 2.98
CA ASP A 104 -12.73 9.54 4.42
C ASP A 104 -14.10 9.09 4.98
N LYS A 105 -15.21 9.33 4.26
CA LYS A 105 -16.56 8.90 4.65
C LYS A 105 -16.84 7.45 4.24
N GLU A 106 -16.44 7.08 3.02
CA GLU A 106 -16.71 5.75 2.47
C GLU A 106 -15.75 4.68 2.98
N SER A 107 -14.53 5.04 3.31
CA SER A 107 -13.51 4.11 3.79
C SER A 107 -13.76 3.60 5.20
N ARG A 108 -15.01 3.59 5.65
CA ARG A 108 -15.46 3.07 6.96
C ARG A 108 -14.35 2.34 7.73
N ASN A 109 -13.38 3.13 8.21
CA ASN A 109 -12.36 2.76 9.20
C ASN A 109 -11.28 1.73 8.81
N THR A 110 -11.34 1.07 7.67
CA THR A 110 -10.43 -0.05 7.38
C THR A 110 -9.78 -0.01 6.00
N GLY A 111 -10.35 0.71 5.03
CA GLY A 111 -9.88 0.68 3.64
C GLY A 111 -8.43 1.10 3.46
N VAL A 112 -8.01 2.18 4.13
CA VAL A 112 -6.61 2.66 4.08
C VAL A 112 -5.66 1.61 4.64
N TYR A 113 -5.98 1.02 5.79
CA TYR A 113 -5.10 0.04 6.42
C TYR A 113 -4.97 -1.25 5.62
N GLN A 114 -6.07 -1.75 5.04
CA GLN A 114 -6.04 -3.00 4.28
C GLN A 114 -5.13 -2.93 3.07
N ARG A 115 -5.23 -1.84 2.33
CA ARG A 115 -4.43 -1.63 1.13
C ARG A 115 -2.96 -1.45 1.47
N CYS A 116 -2.69 -0.67 2.50
CA CYS A 116 -1.33 -0.29 2.88
C CYS A 116 -0.51 -1.39 3.57
N SER A 117 -1.10 -2.53 3.92
CA SER A 117 -0.33 -3.68 4.45
C SER A 117 0.74 -4.20 3.49
N LYS A 118 0.59 -3.92 2.20
CA LYS A 118 1.59 -4.24 1.16
C LYS A 118 2.89 -3.48 1.38
N PHE A 119 2.83 -2.23 1.88
CA PHE A 119 4.02 -1.44 2.21
C PHE A 119 4.90 -2.06 3.31
N VAL A 120 4.31 -2.90 4.17
CA VAL A 120 5.07 -3.63 5.20
C VAL A 120 5.95 -4.71 4.56
N LEU A 121 5.45 -5.41 3.53
CA LEU A 121 6.24 -6.39 2.78
C LEU A 121 7.39 -5.72 2.02
N ILE A 122 7.17 -4.52 1.52
CA ILE A 122 8.12 -3.78 0.69
C ILE A 122 9.41 -3.47 1.45
N GLU A 123 9.31 -3.10 2.72
CA GLU A 123 10.47 -2.74 3.54
C GLU A 123 11.54 -3.84 3.57
N LYS A 124 11.14 -5.08 3.56
CA LYS A 124 12.07 -6.22 3.55
C LYS A 124 12.73 -6.45 2.19
N TYR A 125 11.94 -6.38 1.11
CA TYR A 125 12.39 -6.78 -0.22
C TYR A 125 12.96 -5.63 -1.04
N TYR A 126 12.54 -4.41 -0.71
CA TYR A 126 12.92 -3.18 -1.40
C TYR A 126 13.15 -2.06 -0.38
N PRO A 127 14.17 -2.15 0.49
CA PRO A 127 14.32 -1.26 1.66
C PRO A 127 14.49 0.23 1.29
N ASN A 128 15.02 0.52 0.12
CA ASN A 128 15.31 1.89 -0.32
C ASN A 128 14.31 2.41 -1.36
N VAL A 129 13.24 1.67 -1.61
CA VAL A 129 12.25 2.07 -2.60
C VAL A 129 11.28 3.09 -2.01
N LYS A 130 11.02 4.15 -2.75
CA LYS A 130 10.05 5.17 -2.36
C LYS A 130 8.64 4.58 -2.37
N LYS A 131 7.96 4.66 -1.24
CA LYS A 131 6.58 4.21 -1.02
C LYS A 131 5.65 5.40 -1.08
N ILE A 132 4.61 5.33 -1.90
CA ILE A 132 3.69 6.44 -2.14
C ILE A 132 2.26 5.96 -1.96
N MET A 133 1.47 6.73 -1.19
CA MET A 133 0.03 6.58 -1.11
C MET A 133 -0.63 7.75 -1.85
N LEU A 134 -1.36 7.45 -2.93
CA LEU A 134 -2.19 8.41 -3.64
C LEU A 134 -3.58 8.43 -3.03
N TYR A 135 -3.95 9.53 -2.39
CA TYR A 135 -5.34 9.76 -1.99
C TYR A 135 -6.16 10.22 -3.19
N ASN A 136 -7.44 9.85 -3.20
CA ASN A 136 -8.35 10.13 -4.31
C ASN A 136 -8.29 11.60 -4.75
N LEU A 137 -7.81 11.81 -5.97
CA LEU A 137 -7.62 13.12 -6.55
C LEU A 137 -8.92 13.74 -7.09
N GLN A 138 -10.04 13.03 -7.02
CA GLN A 138 -11.31 13.45 -7.63
C GLN A 138 -12.30 14.02 -6.62
N VAL A 139 -12.06 13.84 -5.33
CA VAL A 139 -12.96 14.32 -4.27
C VAL A 139 -12.36 15.54 -3.60
N GLU A 140 -13.05 16.66 -3.69
CA GLU A 140 -12.75 17.82 -2.83
C GLU A 140 -13.03 17.48 -1.37
N GLN A 141 -12.00 17.47 -0.57
CA GLN A 141 -12.15 17.21 0.87
C GLN A 141 -12.67 18.47 1.56
N LYS A 142 -13.98 18.55 1.69
CA LYS A 142 -14.66 19.69 2.38
C LYS A 142 -14.76 19.52 3.89
N GLU A 143 -14.47 18.34 4.43
CA GLU A 143 -14.68 18.03 5.85
C GLU A 143 -13.38 17.81 6.62
N LYS A 144 -13.47 18.06 7.95
CA LYS A 144 -12.37 17.77 8.87
C LYS A 144 -12.08 16.26 8.86
N PRO A 145 -10.80 15.88 8.81
CA PRO A 145 -10.42 14.46 8.78
C PRO A 145 -10.89 13.76 10.07
N THR A 146 -11.34 12.51 9.92
CA THR A 146 -11.73 11.68 11.07
C THR A 146 -10.51 11.26 11.90
N LYS A 147 -10.72 10.98 13.20
CA LYS A 147 -9.64 10.46 14.05
C LYS A 147 -9.00 9.19 13.48
N THR A 148 -9.78 8.34 12.81
CA THR A 148 -9.29 7.12 12.16
C THR A 148 -8.40 7.42 10.97
N SER A 149 -8.81 8.38 10.12
CA SER A 149 -7.99 8.83 8.99
C SER A 149 -6.67 9.45 9.46
N ILE A 150 -6.72 10.28 10.52
CA ILE A 150 -5.51 10.86 11.12
C ILE A 150 -4.58 9.75 11.63
N PHE A 151 -5.10 8.82 12.40
CA PHE A 151 -4.31 7.72 12.96
C PHE A 151 -3.67 6.87 11.87
N GLY A 152 -4.44 6.45 10.85
CA GLY A 152 -3.93 5.67 9.73
C GLY A 152 -2.88 6.39 8.91
N THR A 153 -3.10 7.66 8.61
CA THR A 153 -2.12 8.49 7.89
C THR A 153 -0.83 8.64 8.70
N ARG A 154 -0.91 8.85 10.00
CA ARG A 154 0.27 8.92 10.90
C ARG A 154 1.06 7.59 10.92
N LEU A 155 0.37 6.45 10.90
CA LEU A 155 1.04 5.14 10.76
C LEU A 155 1.83 5.04 9.46
N LEU A 156 1.22 5.44 8.34
CA LEU A 156 1.91 5.45 7.03
C LEU A 156 3.14 6.36 7.02
N LEU A 157 2.98 7.58 7.52
CA LEU A 157 4.10 8.53 7.64
C LEU A 157 5.23 7.97 8.51
N THR A 158 4.91 7.24 9.59
CA THR A 158 5.92 6.59 10.44
C THR A 158 6.67 5.48 9.69
N LEU A 159 6.01 4.80 8.75
CA LEU A 159 6.65 3.83 7.85
C LEU A 159 7.42 4.47 6.69
N GLY A 160 7.47 5.80 6.62
CA GLY A 160 8.15 6.53 5.54
C GLY A 160 7.37 6.50 4.22
N VAL A 161 6.05 6.30 4.27
CA VAL A 161 5.19 6.40 3.08
C VAL A 161 4.88 7.86 2.81
N GLU A 162 5.16 8.33 1.60
CA GLU A 162 4.77 9.66 1.15
C GLU A 162 3.28 9.69 0.78
N ILE A 163 2.61 10.77 1.16
CA ILE A 163 1.18 10.94 0.89
C ILE A 163 1.00 12.00 -0.19
N LEU A 164 0.39 11.64 -1.30
CA LEU A 164 0.06 12.55 -2.41
C LEU A 164 -1.45 12.68 -2.58
N GLY A 165 -1.87 13.78 -3.19
CA GLY A 165 -3.29 14.07 -3.49
C GLY A 165 -4.12 14.56 -2.30
N LYS A 166 -3.57 14.56 -1.10
CA LYS A 166 -4.20 15.08 0.12
C LYS A 166 -3.37 16.23 0.69
N LYS A 167 -4.01 17.37 0.96
CA LYS A 167 -3.36 18.45 1.72
C LYS A 167 -3.27 18.04 3.18
N LEU A 168 -2.05 17.81 3.67
CA LEU A 168 -1.80 17.43 5.06
C LEU A 168 -1.45 18.66 5.89
N ASP A 169 -2.20 18.90 6.96
CA ASP A 169 -1.79 19.80 8.01
C ASP A 169 -0.67 19.13 8.84
N LYS A 170 0.53 19.69 8.80
CA LYS A 170 1.72 19.15 9.49
C LYS A 170 1.56 19.08 11.01
N ASN A 171 0.66 19.86 11.60
CA ASN A 171 0.41 19.81 13.04
C ASN A 171 -0.43 18.59 13.43
N ILE A 172 -1.31 18.14 12.54
CA ILE A 172 -2.22 17.01 12.75
C ILE A 172 -1.60 15.71 12.22
N PHE A 173 -1.04 15.77 11.01
CA PHE A 173 -0.48 14.64 10.30
C PHE A 173 1.04 14.61 10.44
N LYS A 174 1.53 14.13 11.55
CA LYS A 174 2.96 13.91 11.82
C LYS A 174 3.23 12.43 12.14
N PRO A 175 4.41 11.90 11.83
CA PRO A 175 4.78 10.54 12.22
C PRO A 175 4.64 10.35 13.74
N PHE A 176 4.42 9.12 14.18
CA PHE A 176 4.58 8.79 15.60
C PHE A 176 6.05 8.81 15.97
N THR A 177 6.36 9.30 17.16
CA THR A 177 7.73 9.44 17.67
C THR A 177 8.08 8.38 18.71
N SER A 178 7.07 7.76 19.32
CA SER A 178 7.26 6.69 20.32
C SER A 178 6.10 5.69 20.34
N VAL A 179 6.38 4.53 20.92
CA VAL A 179 5.38 3.48 21.18
C VAL A 179 4.29 3.99 22.12
N GLU A 180 4.67 4.76 23.12
CA GLU A 180 3.76 5.34 24.12
C GLU A 180 2.78 6.31 23.46
N GLU A 181 3.27 7.20 22.61
CA GLU A 181 2.42 8.13 21.85
C GLU A 181 1.41 7.37 20.98
N LEU A 182 1.86 6.35 20.23
CA LEU A 182 0.98 5.52 19.39
C LEU A 182 -0.13 4.87 20.22
N ILE A 183 0.20 4.27 21.35
CA ILE A 183 -0.77 3.61 22.23
C ILE A 183 -1.74 4.63 22.83
N LYS A 184 -1.26 5.77 23.31
CA LYS A 184 -2.07 6.84 23.85
C LYS A 184 -3.10 7.34 22.83
N VAL A 185 -2.65 7.74 21.65
CA VAL A 185 -3.55 8.21 20.58
C VAL A 185 -4.58 7.16 20.20
N LYS A 186 -4.17 5.88 20.12
CA LYS A 186 -5.12 4.78 19.83
C LYS A 186 -6.16 4.60 20.94
N SER A 187 -5.79 4.72 22.21
CA SER A 187 -6.69 4.57 23.35
C SER A 187 -7.73 5.70 23.43
N GLU A 188 -7.39 6.89 22.97
CA GLU A 188 -8.28 8.07 22.95
C GLU A 188 -9.30 8.05 21.80
N MET A 189 -9.17 7.11 20.85
CA MET A 189 -10.15 6.95 19.79
C MET A 189 -11.45 6.35 20.34
N LYS A 190 -12.60 6.92 19.92
CA LYS A 190 -13.91 6.35 20.29
C LYS A 190 -13.99 4.87 19.87
N LYS A 191 -14.52 4.03 20.77
CA LYS A 191 -14.87 2.65 20.42
C LYS A 191 -15.94 2.69 19.32
N PRO A 192 -15.81 1.88 18.25
CA PRO A 192 -16.84 1.80 17.22
C PRO A 192 -18.13 1.23 17.81
N ASN A 193 -19.26 1.53 17.17
CA ASN A 193 -20.56 0.97 17.57
C ASN A 193 -20.54 -0.56 17.62
N LYS A 194 -21.47 -1.14 18.38
CA LYS A 194 -21.57 -2.55 18.82
C LYS A 194 -21.26 -3.67 17.80
N THR A 195 -21.25 -3.38 16.50
CA THR A 195 -21.06 -4.37 15.43
C THR A 195 -19.61 -4.65 15.05
N ASN A 196 -18.67 -3.76 15.40
CA ASN A 196 -17.26 -3.90 15.02
C ASN A 196 -16.39 -4.06 16.26
N VAL A 197 -15.64 -5.16 16.33
CA VAL A 197 -14.62 -5.33 17.37
C VAL A 197 -13.50 -4.33 17.14
N PRO A 198 -13.26 -3.40 18.06
CA PRO A 198 -12.23 -2.39 17.90
C PRO A 198 -10.85 -3.04 17.94
N ILE A 199 -9.93 -2.49 17.16
CA ILE A 199 -8.52 -2.81 17.34
C ILE A 199 -8.04 -2.10 18.59
N LEU A 200 -7.52 -2.89 19.55
CA LEU A 200 -6.97 -2.43 20.82
C LEU A 200 -5.48 -2.74 20.87
N ILE A 201 -4.72 -1.86 21.52
CA ILE A 201 -3.29 -2.05 21.77
C ILE A 201 -3.06 -1.96 23.25
N ASN A 202 -2.56 -3.04 23.85
CA ASN A 202 -2.24 -3.13 25.27
C ASN A 202 -0.76 -3.43 25.46
N LYS A 203 -0.07 -2.63 26.26
CA LYS A 203 1.33 -2.84 26.65
C LYS A 203 1.39 -3.38 28.08
N LYS A 204 2.03 -4.51 28.27
CA LYS A 204 2.34 -5.08 29.58
C LYS A 204 3.82 -5.50 29.59
N CYS A 205 4.62 -4.91 30.50
CA CYS A 205 6.04 -5.25 30.65
C CYS A 205 6.80 -5.48 29.30
N LEU A 206 7.01 -6.73 28.94
CA LEU A 206 7.79 -7.17 27.77
C LEU A 206 6.93 -7.54 26.56
N ARG A 207 5.61 -7.33 26.61
CA ARG A 207 4.66 -7.73 25.58
C ARG A 207 3.76 -6.56 25.16
N ILE A 208 3.56 -6.42 23.88
CA ILE A 208 2.45 -5.66 23.32
C ILE A 208 1.45 -6.63 22.70
N THR A 209 0.19 -6.50 23.09
CA THR A 209 -0.92 -7.25 22.52
C THR A 209 -1.73 -6.33 21.61
N VAL A 210 -1.92 -6.72 20.36
CA VAL A 210 -2.80 -6.04 19.41
C VAL A 210 -4.01 -6.95 19.19
N SER A 211 -5.18 -6.47 19.55
CA SER A 211 -6.42 -7.25 19.50
C SER A 211 -7.28 -6.82 18.31
N GLY A 212 -7.94 -7.79 17.68
CA GLY A 212 -8.92 -7.55 16.63
C GLY A 212 -9.71 -8.79 16.31
N ARG A 213 -10.90 -8.62 15.73
CA ARG A 213 -11.67 -9.75 15.20
C ARG A 213 -11.10 -10.17 13.85
N LEU A 214 -10.56 -11.38 13.79
CA LEU A 214 -9.93 -11.96 12.60
C LEU A 214 -10.72 -13.17 12.11
N PHE A 215 -11.91 -12.95 11.66
CA PHE A 215 -12.70 -14.05 11.09
C PHE A 215 -13.57 -13.57 9.94
N LYS A 216 -13.41 -14.21 8.79
CA LYS A 216 -14.34 -14.15 7.67
C LYS A 216 -14.48 -15.53 7.05
N SER A 217 -15.68 -15.88 6.61
CA SER A 217 -15.98 -17.12 5.89
C SER A 217 -15.11 -17.34 4.66
N ASN A 218 -14.68 -16.24 4.01
CA ASN A 218 -13.86 -16.25 2.79
C ASN A 218 -12.35 -16.29 3.02
N GLY A 219 -11.91 -16.57 4.26
CA GLY A 219 -10.51 -16.67 4.60
C GLY A 219 -9.86 -15.40 5.12
N LEU A 220 -8.65 -15.58 5.67
CA LEU A 220 -7.91 -14.54 6.41
C LEU A 220 -7.58 -13.31 5.55
N SER A 221 -7.24 -13.51 4.28
CA SER A 221 -6.83 -12.41 3.36
C SER A 221 -7.90 -11.36 3.15
N TYR A 222 -9.16 -11.70 3.35
CA TYR A 222 -10.30 -10.81 3.15
C TYR A 222 -10.79 -10.16 4.45
N ASP A 223 -10.11 -10.39 5.58
CA ASP A 223 -10.48 -9.76 6.85
C ASP A 223 -10.00 -8.30 6.87
N PRO A 224 -10.92 -7.35 7.12
CA PRO A 224 -10.58 -5.93 7.15
C PRO A 224 -9.54 -5.54 8.20
N ASN A 225 -9.43 -6.28 9.28
CA ASN A 225 -8.51 -5.96 10.37
C ASN A 225 -7.07 -6.37 10.07
N ILE A 226 -6.84 -7.31 9.15
CA ILE A 226 -5.50 -7.80 8.80
C ILE A 226 -4.56 -6.66 8.41
N GLY A 227 -5.04 -5.75 7.58
CA GLY A 227 -4.25 -4.60 7.17
C GLY A 227 -3.83 -3.72 8.35
N ALA A 228 -4.77 -3.41 9.23
CA ALA A 228 -4.51 -2.58 10.41
C ALA A 228 -3.55 -3.24 11.39
N LEU A 229 -3.74 -4.54 11.68
CA LEU A 229 -2.84 -5.29 12.56
C LEU A 229 -1.42 -5.35 12.00
N SER A 230 -1.28 -5.57 10.70
CA SER A 230 0.01 -5.59 10.01
C SER A 230 0.74 -4.25 10.12
N ILE A 231 0.06 -3.14 9.80
CA ILE A 231 0.67 -1.80 9.83
C ILE A 231 1.01 -1.38 11.24
N ILE A 232 0.13 -1.59 12.22
CA ILE A 232 0.39 -1.26 13.63
C ILE A 232 1.62 -2.03 14.13
N SER A 233 1.71 -3.31 13.83
CA SER A 233 2.86 -4.12 14.22
C SER A 233 4.17 -3.65 13.58
N ALA A 234 4.13 -3.29 12.30
CA ALA A 234 5.29 -2.75 11.60
C ALA A 234 5.74 -1.40 12.20
N VAL A 235 4.79 -0.52 12.50
CA VAL A 235 5.08 0.77 13.15
C VAL A 235 5.66 0.58 14.54
N LEU A 236 5.15 -0.38 15.35
CA LEU A 236 5.74 -0.71 16.64
C LEU A 236 7.20 -1.13 16.50
N ARG A 237 7.54 -1.96 15.50
CA ARG A 237 8.93 -2.33 15.19
C ARG A 237 9.77 -1.12 14.78
N LYS A 238 9.23 -0.27 13.91
CA LYS A 238 9.91 0.95 13.44
C LYS A 238 10.20 1.93 14.59
N LEU A 239 9.32 1.99 15.59
CA LEU A 239 9.49 2.79 16.81
C LEU A 239 10.40 2.13 17.87
N GLY A 240 11.07 1.04 17.54
CA GLY A 240 12.07 0.38 18.41
C GLY A 240 11.52 -0.68 19.36
N TRP A 241 10.25 -1.08 19.22
CA TRP A 241 9.72 -2.18 20.03
C TRP A 241 10.23 -3.53 19.52
N ASN A 242 11.35 -4.02 20.07
CA ASN A 242 11.99 -5.28 19.67
C ASN A 242 11.55 -6.50 20.48
N ARG A 243 10.61 -6.32 21.42
CA ARG A 243 10.09 -7.37 22.29
C ARG A 243 8.85 -8.02 21.65
N ASN A 244 8.20 -8.92 22.41
CA ASN A 244 7.08 -9.70 21.91
C ASN A 244 5.89 -8.83 21.45
N ILE A 245 5.38 -9.12 20.24
CA ILE A 245 4.10 -8.63 19.72
C ILE A 245 3.21 -9.86 19.56
N THR A 246 2.06 -9.85 20.24
CA THR A 246 1.06 -10.93 20.15
C THR A 246 -0.23 -10.37 19.58
N ILE A 247 -0.76 -11.01 18.54
CA ILE A 247 -2.10 -10.72 18.03
C ILE A 247 -3.08 -11.63 18.75
N THR A 248 -4.05 -11.02 19.44
CA THR A 248 -5.21 -11.73 19.96
C THR A 248 -6.38 -11.57 19.00
N HIS A 249 -7.18 -12.63 18.86
CA HIS A 249 -8.23 -12.72 17.86
C HIS A 249 -9.48 -13.41 18.41
N HIS A 250 -10.59 -13.27 17.67
CA HIS A 250 -11.83 -13.98 17.94
C HIS A 250 -12.23 -14.76 16.68
N GLY A 251 -12.28 -16.09 16.77
CA GLY A 251 -12.76 -16.98 15.72
C GLY A 251 -11.73 -17.43 14.68
N LEU A 252 -10.45 -17.02 14.76
CA LEU A 252 -9.39 -17.53 13.90
C LEU A 252 -9.03 -18.97 14.34
N LYS A 253 -8.88 -19.85 13.36
CA LYS A 253 -8.48 -21.26 13.57
C LYS A 253 -7.18 -21.56 12.81
N GLN A 254 -6.43 -22.58 13.25
CA GLN A 254 -5.17 -22.98 12.61
C GLN A 254 -5.30 -23.18 11.09
N LYS A 255 -6.39 -23.80 10.62
CA LYS A 255 -6.66 -24.02 9.19
C LYS A 255 -6.77 -22.75 8.33
N HIS A 256 -6.99 -21.59 8.95
CA HIS A 256 -7.07 -20.31 8.26
C HIS A 256 -5.68 -19.70 7.99
N LEU A 257 -4.64 -20.20 8.66
CA LEU A 257 -3.26 -19.77 8.47
C LEU A 257 -2.60 -20.58 7.34
N THR A 258 -2.44 -19.98 6.19
CA THR A 258 -1.81 -20.63 5.03
C THR A 258 -0.47 -19.99 4.71
N PRO A 259 0.54 -20.77 4.31
CA PRO A 259 1.88 -20.26 4.01
C PRO A 259 1.95 -19.23 2.89
N GLY A 260 1.01 -19.27 1.94
CA GLY A 260 0.93 -18.31 0.83
C GLY A 260 0.13 -17.05 1.14
N ASN A 261 -0.16 -16.77 2.42
CA ASN A 261 -0.92 -15.60 2.81
C ASN A 261 0.00 -14.42 3.13
N LYS A 262 -0.27 -13.25 2.58
CA LYS A 262 0.47 -12.01 2.82
C LYS A 262 0.64 -11.70 4.31
N PHE A 263 -0.42 -11.87 5.11
CA PHE A 263 -0.35 -11.63 6.55
C PHE A 263 0.63 -12.59 7.25
N ILE A 264 0.68 -13.85 6.83
CA ILE A 264 1.63 -14.82 7.38
C ILE A 264 3.07 -14.42 7.05
N SER A 265 3.32 -13.90 5.84
CA SER A 265 4.62 -13.34 5.47
C SER A 265 5.01 -12.19 6.41
N ILE A 266 4.10 -11.25 6.61
CA ILE A 266 4.31 -10.12 7.52
C ILE A 266 4.53 -10.59 8.97
N ALA A 267 3.76 -11.57 9.45
CA ALA A 267 3.90 -12.12 10.79
C ALA A 267 5.28 -12.76 11.02
N ASN A 268 5.76 -13.51 10.03
CA ASN A 268 7.12 -14.09 10.07
C ASN A 268 8.19 -12.99 10.06
N ASP A 269 8.06 -12.01 9.16
CA ASP A 269 9.06 -10.96 8.97
C ASP A 269 9.20 -10.04 10.20
N LEU A 270 8.09 -9.78 10.88
CA LEU A 270 8.05 -8.94 12.07
C LEU A 270 8.17 -9.72 13.40
N GLY A 271 8.27 -11.05 13.36
CA GLY A 271 8.29 -11.88 14.57
C GLY A 271 7.02 -11.71 15.40
N ILE A 272 5.85 -11.79 14.76
CA ILE A 272 4.55 -11.66 15.42
C ILE A 272 4.03 -13.02 15.82
N ASN A 273 3.58 -13.16 17.09
CA ASN A 273 2.87 -14.33 17.57
C ASN A 273 1.35 -14.14 17.38
N ILE A 274 0.66 -15.21 17.05
CA ILE A 274 -0.81 -15.25 17.03
C ILE A 274 -1.25 -16.12 18.19
N ASP A 275 -2.04 -15.55 19.09
CA ASP A 275 -2.40 -16.19 20.33
C ASP A 275 -3.09 -17.54 20.12
N GLY A 276 -2.55 -18.61 20.74
CA GLY A 276 -3.07 -19.97 20.62
C GLY A 276 -2.84 -20.64 19.24
N LEU A 277 -2.13 -20.02 18.31
CA LEU A 277 -1.91 -20.57 16.97
C LEU A 277 -0.43 -20.60 16.58
N LYS A 278 -0.03 -21.62 15.82
CA LYS A 278 1.31 -21.73 15.25
C LYS A 278 1.36 -21.04 13.88
N VAL A 279 2.15 -19.99 13.78
CA VAL A 279 2.36 -19.28 12.53
C VAL A 279 3.18 -20.16 11.57
N PRO A 280 2.65 -20.56 10.38
CA PRO A 280 3.41 -21.38 9.44
C PRO A 280 4.54 -20.56 8.80
N LYS A 281 5.58 -21.21 8.31
CA LYS A 281 6.62 -20.57 7.51
C LYS A 281 6.00 -20.00 6.23
N SER A 282 6.32 -18.74 5.89
CA SER A 282 5.81 -18.12 4.68
C SER A 282 6.43 -18.71 3.42
N LYS A 283 5.62 -18.85 2.37
CA LYS A 283 6.05 -19.10 1.00
C LYS A 283 5.99 -17.83 0.14
N GLU A 284 5.39 -16.77 0.62
CA GLU A 284 5.25 -15.51 -0.10
C GLU A 284 6.45 -14.60 0.18
N ASN A 285 7.18 -14.23 -0.85
CA ASN A 285 8.49 -13.61 -0.71
C ASN A 285 8.60 -12.21 -1.32
N LYS A 286 7.71 -11.75 -2.18
CA LYS A 286 7.79 -10.45 -2.86
C LYS A 286 6.50 -10.06 -3.58
N LEU A 287 6.52 -8.86 -4.17
CA LEU A 287 5.47 -8.41 -5.08
C LEU A 287 5.57 -9.21 -6.39
N TYR A 288 4.53 -9.94 -6.74
CA TYR A 288 4.48 -10.74 -7.95
C TYR A 288 3.48 -10.18 -8.96
N TRP A 289 3.86 -10.23 -10.23
CA TRP A 289 2.97 -9.99 -11.37
C TRP A 289 3.26 -10.97 -12.49
N LYS A 290 2.35 -11.08 -13.45
CA LYS A 290 2.55 -11.77 -14.72
C LYS A 290 2.25 -10.82 -15.86
N TYR A 291 2.97 -10.96 -16.95
CA TYR A 291 2.53 -10.42 -18.21
C TYR A 291 1.44 -11.32 -18.76
N ASP A 292 0.22 -10.81 -18.79
CA ASP A 292 -0.94 -11.58 -19.23
C ASP A 292 -1.33 -11.18 -20.65
N LYS A 293 -1.51 -12.18 -21.51
CA LYS A 293 -1.87 -11.99 -22.92
C LYS A 293 -3.40 -11.92 -23.11
N GLY A 294 -4.16 -11.39 -22.20
CA GLY A 294 -5.60 -11.33 -22.46
C GLY A 294 -6.53 -10.97 -21.31
N SER A 295 -6.03 -10.47 -20.20
CA SER A 295 -6.87 -10.14 -19.05
C SER A 295 -7.05 -8.64 -18.81
N GLU A 296 -7.02 -7.82 -19.84
CA GLU A 296 -7.45 -6.44 -19.68
C GLU A 296 -8.94 -6.45 -19.30
N LYS A 297 -9.23 -6.14 -18.05
CA LYS A 297 -10.56 -5.65 -17.71
C LYS A 297 -10.71 -4.31 -18.41
N LEU A 298 -11.34 -4.32 -19.57
CA LEU A 298 -11.79 -3.12 -20.26
C LEU A 298 -12.60 -2.33 -19.25
N GLY A 299 -11.92 -1.40 -18.60
CA GLY A 299 -12.60 -0.42 -17.77
C GLY A 299 -13.56 0.31 -18.70
N THR A 300 -14.83 0.25 -18.40
CA THR A 300 -15.89 0.99 -19.06
C THR A 300 -15.43 2.42 -19.29
N ILE A 301 -15.45 2.80 -20.56
CA ILE A 301 -15.17 4.15 -21.06
C ILE A 301 -16.06 5.16 -20.36
#